data_de7dc8b1f009a116f17c91d2ce592a7e
#
_entry.id   de7dc8b1f009a116f17c91d2ce592a7e
#
_cell.length_a   1.000
_cell.length_b   1.000
_cell.length_c   1.000
_cell.angle_alpha   90.00
_cell.angle_beta   90.00
_cell.angle_gamma   90.00
#
_symmetry.space_group_name_H-M   'P 1'
#
loop_
_entity.id
_entity.type
_entity.pdbx_description
1 polymer ?
#
loop_
_entity_poly.entity_id
_entity_poly.type
_entity_poly.pdbx_seq_one_letter_code
_entity_poly.pdbx_strand_id
1 'polypeptide(L)'
;MIEWLQGELKHSPEILLFLSLAIGFWIGQFQFGKFQFGGVAGSLLVAVILSLIGVPIDNGVKAILFALFIYAVGFESGPQFFKSLGPQSIKEILLAIFMAVCGLITVLAMAKIFNLDKGLAAGLAAGGMTQSAIIGTAGDAISRLDLPLAEIQKLQANVAIGYAVTYIFGSLGAIIVCVNLLPKFMGREIHDDALKAQAEQLKGAFELAPGQELAMPEIVGRIYKVKQAAGQTIAELETIAPSVTIERLKRKDQFIDVSPDINLQKDDVVLVVGRRASIVSIAASIGSELQSSQGMEMIMDTTDVILRNSKYANRTLGDIKTNTPDYLKHGIYVLAIKRNSEAQRLSDDTVLHQGDVVTVYGTKSDLDRLVKEAGKALPESLKTDWIFHGAGLVVGLVIGLFVIRIGDVPLTLGAGGGALLSGLLFGWLRSRNQVHGNMPLAASQLLKDLGLAGFVAAVGLQSGLQAIQTIKESGLSLFMIGVVVTLVPLILSMFFARYVLRYDNVAVMAGALTGSRSANPAFGGVLDKAGNSIPTVPFAITYALANVFLTLLGPLIVGLA
;
A
#
# COMPACT_ATOMS: atom_id res chain seq x y z
N MET A 1 34.07 -15.18 28.90
CA MET A 1 33.48 -15.09 27.55
C MET A 1 32.07 -14.53 27.59
N ILE A 2 31.15 -15.07 28.41
CA ILE A 2 29.76 -14.57 28.53
C ILE A 2 29.73 -13.14 29.10
N GLU A 3 30.46 -12.86 30.16
CA GLU A 3 30.56 -11.53 30.77
C GLU A 3 31.20 -10.48 29.83
N TRP A 4 32.19 -10.87 29.06
CA TRP A 4 32.77 -9.98 28.04
C TRP A 4 31.72 -9.70 26.94
N LEU A 5 31.04 -10.72 26.43
CA LEU A 5 29.99 -10.56 25.42
C LEU A 5 28.85 -9.67 25.94
N GLN A 6 28.42 -9.84 27.19
CA GLN A 6 27.43 -8.96 27.84
C GLN A 6 27.94 -7.51 27.95
N GLY A 7 29.22 -7.31 28.24
CA GLY A 7 29.83 -6.00 28.27
C GLY A 7 29.78 -5.31 26.91
N GLU A 8 30.20 -5.98 25.86
CA GLU A 8 30.18 -5.45 24.48
C GLU A 8 28.75 -5.18 23.99
N LEU A 9 27.81 -6.07 24.28
CA LEU A 9 26.41 -5.89 23.91
C LEU A 9 25.72 -4.71 24.64
N LYS A 10 26.20 -4.35 25.85
CA LYS A 10 25.73 -3.14 26.54
C LYS A 10 26.19 -1.85 25.86
N HIS A 11 27.33 -1.89 25.18
CA HIS A 11 27.83 -0.75 24.41
C HIS A 11 27.22 -0.66 23.01
N SER A 12 26.66 -1.76 22.51
CA SER A 12 26.08 -1.87 21.17
C SER A 12 24.70 -2.57 21.20
N PRO A 13 23.68 -1.97 21.84
CA PRO A 13 22.36 -2.57 22.00
C PRO A 13 21.64 -2.81 20.69
N GLU A 14 22.01 -2.09 19.62
CA GLU A 14 21.51 -2.27 18.26
C GLU A 14 21.77 -3.68 17.71
N ILE A 15 22.82 -4.36 18.17
CA ILE A 15 23.10 -5.75 17.78
C ILE A 15 21.93 -6.67 18.20
N LEU A 16 21.46 -6.52 19.45
CA LEU A 16 20.34 -7.32 19.94
C LEU A 16 19.03 -6.98 19.22
N LEU A 17 18.85 -5.71 18.85
CA LEU A 17 17.69 -5.28 18.07
C LEU A 17 17.66 -5.97 16.70
N PHE A 18 18.75 -5.86 15.93
CA PHE A 18 18.82 -6.47 14.61
C PHE A 18 18.86 -8.01 14.65
N LEU A 19 19.47 -8.60 15.68
CA LEU A 19 19.42 -10.05 15.91
C LEU A 19 17.98 -10.52 16.17
N SER A 20 17.22 -9.74 16.97
CA SER A 20 15.81 -10.01 17.22
C SER A 20 14.99 -9.97 15.92
N LEU A 21 15.28 -9.00 15.04
CA LEU A 21 14.64 -8.90 13.73
C LEU A 21 15.01 -10.10 12.83
N ALA A 22 16.31 -10.38 12.67
CA ALA A 22 16.77 -11.43 11.77
C ALA A 22 16.23 -12.81 12.15
N ILE A 23 16.40 -13.21 13.41
CA ILE A 23 15.90 -14.51 13.91
C ILE A 23 14.36 -14.48 13.97
N GLY A 24 13.75 -13.35 14.36
CA GLY A 24 12.31 -13.21 14.46
C GLY A 24 11.60 -13.33 13.11
N PHE A 25 12.13 -12.72 12.07
CA PHE A 25 11.58 -12.88 10.71
C PHE A 25 11.81 -14.31 10.19
N TRP A 26 12.93 -14.94 10.51
CA TRP A 26 13.15 -16.35 10.16
C TRP A 26 12.13 -17.27 10.86
N ILE A 27 11.91 -17.11 12.16
CA ILE A 27 10.87 -17.85 12.91
C ILE A 27 9.49 -17.51 12.37
N GLY A 28 9.25 -16.24 12.00
CA GLY A 28 7.97 -15.76 11.46
C GLY A 28 7.58 -16.38 10.13
N GLN A 29 8.53 -17.01 9.41
CA GLN A 29 8.26 -17.75 8.16
C GLN A 29 7.62 -19.12 8.40
N PHE A 30 7.67 -19.66 9.63
CA PHE A 30 7.04 -20.93 9.91
C PHE A 30 5.52 -20.85 9.71
N GLN A 31 5.02 -21.79 8.92
CA GLN A 31 3.61 -21.92 8.59
C GLN A 31 2.99 -23.12 9.26
N PHE A 32 1.87 -22.92 9.90
CA PHE A 32 1.05 -23.98 10.49
C PHE A 32 -0.27 -24.06 9.71
N GLY A 33 -0.32 -24.86 8.67
CA GLY A 33 -1.45 -24.91 7.76
C GLY A 33 -1.57 -23.60 6.94
N LYS A 34 -2.69 -22.87 7.10
CA LYS A 34 -2.90 -21.55 6.46
C LYS A 34 -2.45 -20.37 7.33
N PHE A 35 -1.94 -20.63 8.53
CA PHE A 35 -1.48 -19.60 9.47
C PHE A 35 0.04 -19.46 9.38
N GLN A 36 0.51 -18.22 9.17
CA GLN A 36 1.91 -17.83 9.27
C GLN A 36 2.10 -17.02 10.56
N PHE A 37 3.13 -17.33 11.36
CA PHE A 37 3.37 -16.69 12.64
C PHE A 37 3.66 -15.19 12.50
N GLY A 38 4.38 -14.81 11.44
CA GLY A 38 4.69 -13.43 11.07
C GLY A 38 5.95 -12.88 11.73
N GLY A 39 6.69 -12.07 10.98
CA GLY A 39 7.99 -11.53 11.40
C GLY A 39 7.92 -10.65 12.65
N VAL A 40 6.84 -9.87 12.81
CA VAL A 40 6.66 -8.97 13.97
C VAL A 40 6.50 -9.77 15.28
N ALA A 41 5.64 -10.79 15.27
CA ALA A 41 5.45 -11.65 16.46
C ALA A 41 6.72 -12.46 16.76
N GLY A 42 7.40 -12.96 15.72
CA GLY A 42 8.69 -13.62 15.85
C GLY A 42 9.75 -12.71 16.47
N SER A 43 9.83 -11.46 16.01
CA SER A 43 10.80 -10.48 16.54
C SER A 43 10.54 -10.15 18.02
N LEU A 44 9.27 -10.04 18.43
CA LEU A 44 8.91 -9.87 19.84
C LEU A 44 9.37 -11.07 20.68
N LEU A 45 9.07 -12.30 20.23
CA LEU A 45 9.41 -13.51 20.97
C LEU A 45 10.92 -13.64 21.17
N VAL A 46 11.71 -13.43 20.11
CA VAL A 46 13.17 -13.45 20.18
C VAL A 46 13.70 -12.33 21.09
N ALA A 47 13.15 -11.12 20.98
CA ALA A 47 13.52 -9.98 21.82
C ALA A 47 13.25 -10.26 23.32
N VAL A 48 12.12 -10.88 23.65
CA VAL A 48 11.81 -11.30 25.02
C VAL A 48 12.83 -12.32 25.54
N ILE A 49 13.28 -13.27 24.73
CA ILE A 49 14.32 -14.22 25.09
C ILE A 49 15.66 -13.50 25.29
N LEU A 50 16.05 -12.64 24.35
CA LEU A 50 17.31 -11.88 24.40
C LEU A 50 17.33 -10.83 25.53
N SER A 51 16.19 -10.41 26.04
CA SER A 51 16.12 -9.50 27.19
C SER A 51 16.75 -10.06 28.46
N LEU A 52 16.87 -11.41 28.57
CA LEU A 52 17.60 -12.07 29.67
C LEU A 52 19.07 -11.67 29.75
N ILE A 53 19.64 -11.12 28.67
CA ILE A 53 21.01 -10.59 28.66
C ILE A 53 21.10 -9.26 29.44
N GLY A 54 19.98 -8.55 29.65
CA GLY A 54 19.90 -7.36 30.48
C GLY A 54 20.49 -6.09 29.82
N VAL A 55 20.33 -5.94 28.51
CA VAL A 55 20.79 -4.75 27.76
C VAL A 55 19.60 -3.85 27.45
N PRO A 56 19.54 -2.63 27.97
CA PRO A 56 18.45 -1.70 27.71
C PRO A 56 18.56 -1.07 26.31
N ILE A 57 17.42 -0.89 25.63
CA ILE A 57 17.30 -0.11 24.38
C ILE A 57 16.84 1.32 24.72
N ASP A 58 17.40 2.31 24.04
CA ASP A 58 17.03 3.71 24.21
C ASP A 58 15.56 3.97 23.77
N ASN A 59 14.83 4.75 24.55
CA ASN A 59 13.43 5.08 24.27
C ASN A 59 13.28 5.94 23.00
N GLY A 60 14.27 6.72 22.63
CA GLY A 60 14.27 7.52 21.40
C GLY A 60 14.29 6.62 20.15
N VAL A 61 15.08 5.54 20.16
CA VAL A 61 15.08 4.54 19.07
C VAL A 61 13.70 3.93 18.90
N LYS A 62 13.08 3.53 20.02
CA LYS A 62 11.70 2.99 20.02
C LYS A 62 10.70 3.99 19.44
N ALA A 63 10.77 5.26 19.85
CA ALA A 63 9.86 6.31 19.39
C ALA A 63 10.02 6.61 17.89
N ILE A 64 11.26 6.65 17.40
CA ILE A 64 11.56 6.88 15.96
C ILE A 64 10.99 5.72 15.12
N LEU A 65 11.27 4.48 15.49
CA LEU A 65 10.78 3.30 14.76
C LEU A 65 9.25 3.28 14.69
N PHE A 66 8.59 3.59 15.81
CA PHE A 66 7.13 3.66 15.84
C PHE A 66 6.57 4.81 14.99
N ALA A 67 7.16 6.00 15.05
CA ALA A 67 6.72 7.15 14.27
C ALA A 67 6.84 6.87 12.74
N LEU A 68 7.94 6.26 12.30
CA LEU A 68 8.15 5.87 10.90
C LEU A 68 7.10 4.84 10.44
N PHE A 69 6.86 3.82 11.25
CA PHE A 69 5.84 2.81 10.97
C PHE A 69 4.46 3.43 10.79
N ILE A 70 4.00 4.15 11.79
CA ILE A 70 2.61 4.61 11.82
C ILE A 70 2.34 5.73 10.81
N TYR A 71 3.36 6.57 10.53
CA TYR A 71 3.30 7.57 9.46
C TYR A 71 3.16 6.89 8.09
N ALA A 72 3.95 5.84 7.81
CA ALA A 72 3.87 5.11 6.55
C ALA A 72 2.49 4.43 6.37
N VAL A 73 1.92 3.85 7.44
CA VAL A 73 0.56 3.32 7.45
C VAL A 73 -0.47 4.41 7.13
N GLY A 74 -0.36 5.57 7.79
CA GLY A 74 -1.22 6.72 7.53
C GLY A 74 -1.10 7.22 6.09
N PHE A 75 0.12 7.38 5.61
CA PHE A 75 0.39 7.87 4.26
C PHE A 75 -0.21 6.96 3.17
N GLU A 76 -0.07 5.66 3.30
CA GLU A 76 -0.65 4.69 2.37
C GLU A 76 -2.18 4.69 2.42
N SER A 77 -2.75 4.77 3.63
CA SER A 77 -4.20 4.75 3.84
C SER A 77 -4.88 6.09 3.51
N GLY A 78 -4.13 7.20 3.46
CA GLY A 78 -4.66 8.56 3.35
C GLY A 78 -5.59 8.81 2.17
N PRO A 79 -5.21 8.48 0.93
CA PRO A 79 -6.06 8.70 -0.25
C PRO A 79 -7.40 7.99 -0.11
N GLN A 80 -7.37 6.72 0.32
CA GLN A 80 -8.57 5.89 0.48
C GLN A 80 -9.42 6.34 1.66
N PHE A 81 -8.80 6.76 2.77
CA PHE A 81 -9.51 7.30 3.93
C PHE A 81 -10.35 8.52 3.56
N PHE A 82 -9.76 9.54 2.91
CA PHE A 82 -10.51 10.73 2.52
C PHE A 82 -11.54 10.46 1.42
N LYS A 83 -11.26 9.53 0.49
CA LYS A 83 -12.24 9.08 -0.51
C LYS A 83 -13.43 8.37 0.15
N SER A 84 -13.20 7.62 1.23
CA SER A 84 -14.23 6.87 1.94
C SER A 84 -15.16 7.73 2.81
N LEU A 85 -14.85 9.00 3.04
CA LEU A 85 -15.74 9.92 3.78
C LEU A 85 -16.94 10.40 2.95
N GLY A 86 -17.12 9.89 1.73
CA GLY A 86 -18.26 10.20 0.87
C GLY A 86 -19.55 9.43 1.22
N PRO A 87 -20.72 9.90 0.77
CA PRO A 87 -22.02 9.26 1.05
C PRO A 87 -22.12 7.81 0.56
N GLN A 88 -21.37 7.45 -0.49
CA GLN A 88 -21.36 6.10 -1.06
C GLN A 88 -20.75 5.05 -0.13
N SER A 89 -19.91 5.45 0.84
CA SER A 89 -19.21 4.55 1.76
C SER A 89 -19.80 4.55 3.17
N ILE A 90 -21.02 5.04 3.34
CA ILE A 90 -21.66 5.17 4.66
C ILE A 90 -21.78 3.82 5.39
N LYS A 91 -22.00 2.72 4.66
CA LYS A 91 -22.08 1.38 5.23
C LYS A 91 -20.75 0.95 5.81
N GLU A 92 -19.67 1.18 5.09
CA GLU A 92 -18.30 0.88 5.47
C GLU A 92 -17.86 1.72 6.68
N ILE A 93 -18.21 3.01 6.70
CA ILE A 93 -17.94 3.91 7.84
C ILE A 93 -18.65 3.40 9.08
N LEU A 94 -19.96 3.14 9.00
CA LEU A 94 -20.75 2.66 10.13
C LEU A 94 -20.26 1.30 10.63
N LEU A 95 -19.86 0.41 9.73
CA LEU A 95 -19.30 -0.90 10.10
C LEU A 95 -17.97 -0.77 10.85
N ALA A 96 -17.05 0.08 10.37
CA ALA A 96 -15.77 0.30 11.01
C ALA A 96 -15.93 0.96 12.40
N ILE A 97 -16.82 1.95 12.55
CA ILE A 97 -17.13 2.57 13.84
C ILE A 97 -17.75 1.52 14.78
N PHE A 98 -18.74 0.74 14.31
CA PHE A 98 -19.39 -0.27 15.12
C PHE A 98 -18.40 -1.34 15.62
N MET A 99 -17.50 -1.82 14.75
CA MET A 99 -16.42 -2.73 15.10
C MET A 99 -15.52 -2.15 16.20
N ALA A 100 -15.07 -0.91 16.04
CA ALA A 100 -14.21 -0.24 17.02
C ALA A 100 -14.90 -0.07 18.39
N VAL A 101 -16.18 0.36 18.38
CA VAL A 101 -16.97 0.54 19.61
C VAL A 101 -17.23 -0.81 20.31
N CYS A 102 -17.64 -1.84 19.57
CA CYS A 102 -17.82 -3.19 20.13
C CYS A 102 -16.49 -3.73 20.68
N GLY A 103 -15.38 -3.49 19.97
CA GLY A 103 -14.04 -3.87 20.42
C GLY A 103 -13.68 -3.20 21.74
N LEU A 104 -13.86 -1.88 21.83
CA LEU A 104 -13.60 -1.10 23.04
C LEU A 104 -14.43 -1.62 24.23
N ILE A 105 -15.74 -1.74 24.04
CA ILE A 105 -16.65 -2.21 25.10
C ILE A 105 -16.27 -3.62 25.57
N THR A 106 -15.96 -4.52 24.63
CA THR A 106 -15.58 -5.90 24.97
C THR A 106 -14.27 -5.94 25.76
N VAL A 107 -13.27 -5.16 25.35
CA VAL A 107 -11.98 -5.08 26.05
C VAL A 107 -12.17 -4.52 27.47
N LEU A 108 -12.88 -3.40 27.61
CA LEU A 108 -13.12 -2.79 28.93
C LEU A 108 -13.93 -3.69 29.84
N ALA A 109 -14.94 -4.41 29.32
CA ALA A 109 -15.69 -5.39 30.07
C ALA A 109 -14.78 -6.53 30.56
N MET A 110 -13.92 -7.08 29.69
CA MET A 110 -12.98 -8.13 30.09
C MET A 110 -11.93 -7.63 31.06
N ALA A 111 -11.41 -6.41 30.87
CA ALA A 111 -10.46 -5.80 31.80
C ALA A 111 -11.07 -5.68 33.22
N LYS A 112 -12.32 -5.24 33.32
CA LYS A 112 -13.03 -5.11 34.60
C LYS A 112 -13.37 -6.46 35.24
N ILE A 113 -13.83 -7.45 34.46
CA ILE A 113 -14.21 -8.78 34.97
C ILE A 113 -12.99 -9.53 35.53
N PHE A 114 -11.85 -9.42 34.82
CA PHE A 114 -10.62 -10.16 35.16
C PHE A 114 -9.58 -9.31 35.89
N ASN A 115 -9.91 -8.08 36.31
CA ASN A 115 -9.00 -7.12 36.97
C ASN A 115 -7.66 -6.97 36.22
N LEU A 116 -7.73 -6.81 34.90
CA LEU A 116 -6.52 -6.63 34.08
C LEU A 116 -6.01 -5.19 34.23
N ASP A 117 -4.70 -5.04 34.24
CA ASP A 117 -4.10 -3.71 34.15
C ASP A 117 -4.28 -3.07 32.75
N LYS A 118 -4.09 -1.76 32.69
CA LYS A 118 -4.24 -0.94 31.47
C LYS A 118 -3.37 -1.43 30.33
N GLY A 119 -2.18 -1.95 30.60
CA GLY A 119 -1.25 -2.49 29.60
C GLY A 119 -1.78 -3.78 28.98
N LEU A 120 -2.19 -4.75 29.82
CA LEU A 120 -2.79 -6.00 29.34
C LEU A 120 -4.07 -5.74 28.55
N ALA A 121 -4.96 -4.86 29.04
CA ALA A 121 -6.18 -4.50 28.34
C ALA A 121 -5.91 -3.95 26.93
N ALA A 122 -4.97 -3.00 26.80
CA ALA A 122 -4.58 -2.45 25.50
C ALA A 122 -3.90 -3.51 24.62
N GLY A 123 -3.07 -4.37 25.19
CA GLY A 123 -2.43 -5.47 24.47
C GLY A 123 -3.42 -6.49 23.91
N LEU A 124 -4.44 -6.87 24.72
CA LEU A 124 -5.52 -7.74 24.28
C LEU A 124 -6.32 -7.15 23.11
N ALA A 125 -6.58 -5.83 23.14
CA ALA A 125 -7.19 -5.12 22.03
C ALA A 125 -6.32 -5.18 20.78
N ALA A 126 -5.03 -4.88 20.91
CA ALA A 126 -4.08 -4.87 19.80
C ALA A 126 -3.98 -6.23 19.09
N GLY A 127 -3.84 -7.31 19.87
CA GLY A 127 -3.74 -8.66 19.31
C GLY A 127 -5.10 -9.21 18.87
N GLY A 128 -6.13 -9.13 19.71
CA GLY A 128 -7.46 -9.65 19.43
C GLY A 128 -8.12 -9.00 18.20
N MET A 129 -7.86 -7.72 17.94
CA MET A 129 -8.33 -6.99 16.75
C MET A 129 -7.29 -6.89 15.63
N THR A 130 -6.14 -7.54 15.76
CA THR A 130 -5.05 -7.55 14.77
C THR A 130 -4.53 -6.14 14.41
N GLN A 131 -4.61 -5.17 15.34
CA GLN A 131 -4.20 -3.79 15.13
C GLN A 131 -2.95 -3.43 15.93
N SER A 132 -1.80 -3.71 15.37
CA SER A 132 -0.49 -3.50 16.03
C SER A 132 -0.21 -2.04 16.40
N ALA A 133 -0.84 -1.08 15.72
CA ALA A 133 -0.68 0.34 16.02
C ALA A 133 -1.15 0.72 17.44
N ILE A 134 -2.09 -0.05 18.03
CA ILE A 134 -2.53 0.14 19.41
C ILE A 134 -1.36 -0.01 20.40
N ILE A 135 -0.37 -0.88 20.11
CA ILE A 135 0.79 -1.09 21.00
C ILE A 135 1.50 0.23 21.26
N GLY A 136 1.76 0.98 20.17
CA GLY A 136 2.48 2.24 20.28
C GLY A 136 1.64 3.36 20.87
N THR A 137 0.39 3.51 20.45
CA THR A 137 -0.48 4.58 20.98
C THR A 137 -0.84 4.36 22.44
N ALA A 138 -1.01 3.11 22.88
CA ALA A 138 -1.17 2.77 24.29
C ALA A 138 0.14 2.98 25.07
N GLY A 139 1.27 2.59 24.50
CA GLY A 139 2.59 2.83 25.11
C GLY A 139 2.88 4.33 25.32
N ASP A 140 2.52 5.17 24.35
CA ASP A 140 2.61 6.63 24.45
C ASP A 140 1.68 7.17 25.58
N ALA A 141 0.43 6.69 25.63
CA ALA A 141 -0.51 7.10 26.66
C ALA A 141 -0.05 6.69 28.07
N ILE A 142 0.47 5.46 28.21
CA ILE A 142 1.04 4.94 29.48
C ILE A 142 2.24 5.78 29.91
N SER A 143 3.11 6.20 29.00
CA SER A 143 4.29 7.00 29.34
C SER A 143 3.97 8.37 29.93
N ARG A 144 2.73 8.84 29.76
CA ARG A 144 2.24 10.15 30.27
C ARG A 144 1.43 10.04 31.56
N LEU A 145 1.27 8.83 32.08
CA LEU A 145 0.64 8.64 33.40
C LEU A 145 1.61 9.11 34.49
N ASP A 146 1.04 9.67 35.55
CA ASP A 146 1.82 10.08 36.72
C ASP A 146 2.11 8.84 37.62
N LEU A 147 2.99 7.96 37.12
CA LEU A 147 3.36 6.70 37.75
C LEU A 147 4.90 6.57 37.82
N PRO A 148 5.43 5.79 38.78
CA PRO A 148 6.85 5.47 38.84
C PRO A 148 7.33 4.83 37.53
N LEU A 149 8.57 5.13 37.12
CA LEU A 149 9.15 4.62 35.85
C LEU A 149 9.07 3.08 35.73
N ALA A 150 9.29 2.36 36.83
CA ALA A 150 9.22 0.91 36.84
C ALA A 150 7.79 0.39 36.54
N GLU A 151 6.76 1.11 37.00
CA GLU A 151 5.36 0.76 36.71
C GLU A 151 4.98 1.08 35.27
N ILE A 152 5.41 2.22 34.75
CA ILE A 152 5.26 2.57 33.33
C ILE A 152 5.89 1.48 32.45
N GLN A 153 7.12 1.05 32.75
CA GLN A 153 7.80 -0.01 32.00
C GLN A 153 7.04 -1.34 32.07
N LYS A 154 6.52 -1.70 33.25
CA LYS A 154 5.70 -2.89 33.44
C LYS A 154 4.42 -2.85 32.58
N LEU A 155 3.70 -1.74 32.61
CA LEU A 155 2.49 -1.57 31.81
C LEU A 155 2.78 -1.64 30.31
N GLN A 156 3.85 -1.00 29.83
CA GLN A 156 4.28 -1.08 28.44
C GLN A 156 4.67 -2.52 28.04
N ALA A 157 5.32 -3.25 28.91
CA ALA A 157 5.57 -4.69 28.72
C ALA A 157 4.28 -5.48 28.56
N ASN A 158 3.33 -5.22 29.43
CA ASN A 158 2.04 -5.90 29.43
C ASN A 158 1.25 -5.64 28.14
N VAL A 159 1.37 -4.48 27.49
CA VAL A 159 0.82 -4.25 26.15
C VAL A 159 1.39 -5.25 25.14
N ALA A 160 2.72 -5.43 25.13
CA ALA A 160 3.37 -6.36 24.20
C ALA A 160 2.98 -7.82 24.47
N ILE A 161 2.86 -8.20 25.74
CA ILE A 161 2.44 -9.55 26.17
C ILE A 161 1.01 -9.82 25.72
N GLY A 162 0.08 -8.92 26.05
CA GLY A 162 -1.32 -9.05 25.65
C GLY A 162 -1.45 -9.21 24.13
N TYR A 163 -0.70 -8.41 23.36
CA TYR A 163 -0.63 -8.55 21.91
C TYR A 163 -0.13 -9.93 21.47
N ALA A 164 1.03 -10.36 21.95
CA ALA A 164 1.63 -11.63 21.52
C ALA A 164 0.72 -12.84 21.79
N VAL A 165 0.10 -12.90 22.97
CA VAL A 165 -0.77 -14.00 23.37
C VAL A 165 -2.05 -14.03 22.52
N THR A 166 -2.62 -12.88 22.19
CA THR A 166 -3.95 -12.81 21.55
C THR A 166 -3.90 -12.68 20.03
N TYR A 167 -2.79 -12.24 19.45
CA TYR A 167 -2.64 -12.03 18.00
C TYR A 167 -2.85 -13.31 17.18
N ILE A 168 -2.37 -14.45 17.69
CA ILE A 168 -2.52 -15.75 17.01
C ILE A 168 -4.00 -16.05 16.80
N PHE A 169 -4.80 -15.97 17.86
CA PHE A 169 -6.23 -16.21 17.75
C PHE A 169 -6.95 -15.07 17.04
N GLY A 170 -6.49 -13.82 17.21
CA GLY A 170 -6.98 -12.65 16.47
C GLY A 170 -7.00 -12.90 14.96
N SER A 171 -5.91 -13.43 14.42
CA SER A 171 -5.78 -13.78 13.00
C SER A 171 -6.60 -15.02 12.63
N LEU A 172 -6.47 -16.12 13.38
CA LEU A 172 -7.19 -17.37 13.11
C LEU A 172 -8.70 -17.20 13.24
N GLY A 173 -9.15 -16.49 14.28
CA GLY A 173 -10.58 -16.22 14.53
C GLY A 173 -11.21 -15.43 13.40
N ALA A 174 -10.47 -14.44 12.84
CA ALA A 174 -10.93 -13.69 11.68
C ALA A 174 -11.08 -14.58 10.43
N ILE A 175 -10.12 -15.48 10.18
CA ILE A 175 -10.21 -16.45 9.08
C ILE A 175 -11.44 -17.37 9.29
N ILE A 176 -11.59 -17.93 10.48
CA ILE A 176 -12.70 -18.84 10.80
C ILE A 176 -14.05 -18.15 10.56
N VAL A 177 -14.20 -16.92 11.04
CA VAL A 177 -15.48 -16.20 10.91
C VAL A 177 -15.72 -15.71 9.50
N CYS A 178 -14.78 -14.98 8.90
CA CYS A 178 -15.03 -14.31 7.62
C CYS A 178 -14.99 -15.28 6.43
N VAL A 179 -14.15 -16.33 6.50
CA VAL A 179 -13.95 -17.26 5.36
C VAL A 179 -14.85 -18.49 5.45
N ASN A 180 -15.26 -18.91 6.68
CA ASN A 180 -16.00 -20.15 6.86
C ASN A 180 -17.39 -19.97 7.49
N LEU A 181 -17.50 -19.17 8.57
CA LEU A 181 -18.77 -18.99 9.27
C LEU A 181 -19.71 -18.05 8.51
N LEU A 182 -19.23 -16.93 8.00
CA LEU A 182 -20.02 -15.93 7.30
C LEU A 182 -20.76 -16.50 6.07
N PRO A 183 -20.11 -17.27 5.16
CA PRO A 183 -20.82 -17.89 4.04
C PRO A 183 -21.96 -18.82 4.49
N LYS A 184 -21.69 -19.65 5.52
CA LYS A 184 -22.71 -20.54 6.10
C LYS A 184 -23.86 -19.75 6.73
N PHE A 185 -23.56 -18.67 7.44
CA PHE A 185 -24.54 -17.78 8.05
C PHE A 185 -25.44 -17.11 7.00
N MET A 186 -24.88 -16.71 5.86
CA MET A 186 -25.65 -16.10 4.78
C MET A 186 -26.31 -17.13 3.84
N GLY A 187 -25.95 -18.42 3.93
CA GLY A 187 -26.44 -19.48 3.04
C GLY A 187 -25.97 -19.26 1.59
N ARG A 188 -24.78 -18.69 1.39
CA ARG A 188 -24.23 -18.33 0.08
C ARG A 188 -22.74 -18.64 0.00
N GLU A 189 -22.26 -18.93 -1.19
CA GLU A 189 -20.83 -19.12 -1.44
C GLU A 189 -20.15 -17.80 -1.85
N ILE A 190 -18.94 -17.55 -1.32
CA ILE A 190 -18.18 -16.33 -1.61
C ILE A 190 -17.89 -16.23 -3.11
N HIS A 191 -17.54 -17.34 -3.75
CA HIS A 191 -17.23 -17.40 -5.18
C HIS A 191 -18.42 -16.98 -6.05
N ASP A 192 -19.61 -17.56 -5.79
CA ASP A 192 -20.80 -17.31 -6.60
C ASP A 192 -21.27 -15.85 -6.49
N ASP A 193 -21.25 -15.30 -5.28
CA ASP A 193 -21.63 -13.90 -5.07
C ASP A 193 -20.57 -12.93 -5.62
N ALA A 194 -19.29 -13.32 -5.62
CA ALA A 194 -18.23 -12.54 -6.25
C ALA A 194 -18.39 -12.50 -7.77
N LEU A 195 -18.71 -13.63 -8.40
CA LEU A 195 -18.99 -13.69 -9.85
C LEU A 195 -20.23 -12.86 -10.24
N LYS A 196 -21.30 -12.90 -9.44
CA LYS A 196 -22.50 -12.07 -9.69
C LYS A 196 -22.17 -10.59 -9.63
N ALA A 197 -21.45 -10.14 -8.58
CA ALA A 197 -21.06 -8.75 -8.44
C ALA A 197 -20.13 -8.31 -9.58
N GLN A 198 -19.21 -9.16 -9.99
CA GLN A 198 -18.32 -8.89 -11.13
C GLN A 198 -19.13 -8.75 -12.43
N ALA A 199 -20.12 -9.60 -12.66
CA ALA A 199 -20.98 -9.52 -13.85
C ALA A 199 -21.83 -8.23 -13.86
N GLU A 200 -22.27 -7.75 -12.70
CA GLU A 200 -22.99 -6.47 -12.57
C GLU A 200 -22.08 -5.26 -12.84
N GLN A 201 -20.82 -5.32 -12.40
CA GLN A 201 -19.82 -4.27 -12.63
C GLN A 201 -19.33 -4.24 -14.08
N LEU A 202 -19.19 -5.41 -14.74
CA LEU A 202 -18.75 -5.53 -16.14
C LEU A 202 -19.68 -4.87 -17.16
N LYS A 203 -20.85 -4.37 -16.77
CA LYS A 203 -21.71 -3.55 -17.65
C LYS A 203 -21.04 -2.22 -18.07
N GLY A 204 -19.79 -1.93 -17.69
CA GLY A 204 -19.10 -0.71 -18.10
C GLY A 204 -17.59 -0.59 -17.88
N ALA A 205 -16.89 -1.46 -17.15
CA ALA A 205 -15.45 -1.31 -16.90
C ALA A 205 -14.75 -2.66 -16.69
N PHE A 206 -13.51 -2.77 -17.18
CA PHE A 206 -12.60 -3.87 -16.85
C PHE A 206 -12.01 -3.62 -15.46
N GLU A 207 -12.34 -4.46 -14.46
CA GLU A 207 -11.59 -4.51 -13.21
C GLU A 207 -10.49 -5.56 -13.33
N LEU A 208 -9.26 -5.13 -13.01
CA LEU A 208 -8.08 -5.99 -12.97
C LEU A 208 -7.96 -6.62 -11.59
N ALA A 209 -7.74 -7.93 -11.52
CA ALA A 209 -7.39 -8.62 -10.29
C ALA A 209 -5.97 -8.24 -9.82
N PRO A 210 -5.63 -8.40 -8.53
CA PRO A 210 -4.27 -8.19 -8.06
C PRO A 210 -3.25 -8.99 -8.89
N GLY A 211 -2.26 -8.28 -9.44
CA GLY A 211 -1.25 -8.88 -10.32
C GLY A 211 -1.63 -9.00 -11.79
N GLN A 212 -2.83 -8.54 -12.18
CA GLN A 212 -3.20 -8.39 -13.59
C GLN A 212 -2.97 -6.96 -14.05
N GLU A 213 -2.43 -6.80 -15.25
CA GLU A 213 -2.26 -5.53 -15.93
C GLU A 213 -2.96 -5.60 -17.29
N LEU A 214 -3.50 -4.46 -17.75
CA LEU A 214 -3.98 -4.36 -19.12
C LEU A 214 -2.80 -4.60 -20.07
N ALA A 215 -3.01 -5.44 -21.08
CA ALA A 215 -2.01 -5.61 -22.12
C ALA A 215 -1.66 -4.26 -22.73
N MET A 216 -0.44 -3.79 -22.47
CA MET A 216 0.06 -2.55 -23.06
C MET A 216 0.31 -2.78 -24.55
N PRO A 217 0.12 -1.75 -25.40
CA PRO A 217 0.48 -1.85 -26.79
C PRO A 217 1.97 -2.18 -26.92
N GLU A 218 2.29 -3.27 -27.58
CA GLU A 218 3.68 -3.65 -27.84
C GLU A 218 4.26 -2.70 -28.90
N ILE A 219 5.13 -1.79 -28.47
CA ILE A 219 5.91 -0.92 -29.35
C ILE A 219 7.25 -1.61 -29.61
N VAL A 220 7.58 -1.80 -30.87
CA VAL A 220 8.79 -2.49 -31.30
C VAL A 220 9.54 -1.66 -32.33
N GLY A 221 10.87 -1.78 -32.35
CA GLY A 221 11.70 -1.27 -33.42
C GLY A 221 12.12 -2.42 -34.34
N ARG A 222 11.98 -2.24 -35.64
CA ARG A 222 12.46 -3.20 -36.66
C ARG A 222 13.25 -2.50 -37.73
N ILE A 223 14.27 -3.18 -38.22
CA ILE A 223 15.21 -2.63 -39.24
C ILE A 223 14.86 -3.23 -40.59
N TYR A 224 14.68 -2.36 -41.58
CA TYR A 224 14.37 -2.78 -42.93
C TYR A 224 15.40 -2.23 -43.93
N LYS A 225 15.73 -3.05 -44.92
CA LYS A 225 16.42 -2.63 -46.11
C LYS A 225 15.38 -2.24 -47.15
N VAL A 226 15.40 -0.97 -47.55
CA VAL A 226 14.42 -0.38 -48.49
C VAL A 226 14.53 -1.01 -49.88
N LYS A 227 13.38 -1.48 -50.36
CA LYS A 227 13.21 -2.03 -51.71
C LYS A 227 11.99 -1.41 -52.39
N GLN A 228 10.79 -1.75 -51.89
CA GLN A 228 9.52 -1.32 -52.44
C GLN A 228 9.21 0.15 -52.18
N ALA A 229 9.65 0.67 -51.03
CA ALA A 229 9.47 2.08 -50.66
C ALA A 229 10.44 3.02 -51.34
N ALA A 230 11.32 2.53 -52.22
CA ALA A 230 12.25 3.41 -52.97
C ALA A 230 11.52 4.41 -53.86
N GLY A 231 11.82 5.70 -53.68
CA GLY A 231 11.17 6.82 -54.39
C GLY A 231 10.01 7.45 -53.60
N GLN A 232 9.54 6.86 -52.51
CA GLN A 232 8.55 7.46 -51.61
C GLN A 232 9.23 8.34 -50.55
N THR A 233 8.54 9.38 -50.11
CA THR A 233 8.98 10.18 -48.97
C THR A 233 8.67 9.45 -47.65
N ILE A 234 9.39 9.83 -46.61
CA ILE A 234 9.12 9.31 -45.26
C ILE A 234 7.69 9.63 -44.85
N ALA A 235 7.20 10.84 -45.09
CA ALA A 235 5.84 11.26 -44.79
C ALA A 235 4.78 10.40 -45.50
N GLU A 236 5.00 10.07 -46.80
CA GLU A 236 4.09 9.20 -47.54
C GLU A 236 4.01 7.80 -46.92
N LEU A 237 5.15 7.24 -46.50
CA LEU A 237 5.21 5.92 -45.90
C LEU A 237 4.53 5.89 -44.51
N GLU A 238 4.77 6.91 -43.69
CA GLU A 238 4.15 7.04 -42.35
C GLU A 238 2.63 7.31 -42.42
N THR A 239 2.16 7.93 -43.53
CA THR A 239 0.72 8.14 -43.75
C THR A 239 -0.02 6.82 -43.99
N ILE A 240 0.65 5.82 -44.59
CA ILE A 240 0.08 4.48 -44.81
C ILE A 240 -0.20 3.76 -43.48
N ALA A 241 0.62 4.02 -42.45
CA ALA A 241 0.47 3.42 -41.12
C ALA A 241 0.70 4.45 -40.00
N PRO A 242 -0.34 5.20 -39.59
CA PRO A 242 -0.25 6.34 -38.69
C PRO A 242 0.34 6.05 -37.28
N SER A 243 0.54 4.77 -36.93
CA SER A 243 1.13 4.34 -35.65
C SER A 243 2.59 3.89 -35.81
N VAL A 244 3.24 4.24 -36.90
CA VAL A 244 4.61 3.86 -37.24
C VAL A 244 5.40 5.10 -37.61
N THR A 245 6.63 5.18 -37.11
CA THR A 245 7.56 6.27 -37.43
C THR A 245 8.90 5.72 -37.90
N ILE A 246 9.56 6.44 -38.80
CA ILE A 246 10.94 6.16 -39.23
C ILE A 246 11.87 7.02 -38.36
N GLU A 247 12.61 6.37 -37.46
CA GLU A 247 13.43 7.05 -36.46
C GLU A 247 14.89 7.18 -36.86
N ARG A 248 15.39 6.30 -37.73
CA ARG A 248 16.76 6.35 -38.25
C ARG A 248 16.81 5.95 -39.73
N LEU A 249 17.67 6.62 -40.44
CA LEU A 249 17.98 6.34 -41.84
C LEU A 249 19.50 6.25 -42.04
N LYS A 250 19.96 5.16 -42.63
CA LYS A 250 21.36 4.95 -43.00
C LYS A 250 21.45 4.72 -44.51
N ARG A 251 22.22 5.54 -45.16
CA ARG A 251 22.47 5.50 -46.62
C ARG A 251 23.97 5.37 -46.88
N LYS A 252 24.39 4.33 -47.58
CA LYS A 252 25.83 4.08 -47.89
C LYS A 252 26.71 4.18 -46.63
N ASP A 253 26.29 3.56 -45.52
CA ASP A 253 26.95 3.58 -44.23
C ASP A 253 27.01 4.93 -43.48
N GLN A 254 26.38 5.98 -43.97
CA GLN A 254 26.24 7.28 -43.31
C GLN A 254 24.82 7.47 -42.76
N PHE A 255 24.74 7.97 -41.53
CA PHE A 255 23.44 8.36 -40.95
C PHE A 255 22.97 9.67 -41.56
N ILE A 256 21.69 9.72 -41.89
CA ILE A 256 21.00 10.90 -42.43
C ILE A 256 19.95 11.29 -41.38
N ASP A 257 19.90 12.57 -41.05
CA ASP A 257 18.86 13.10 -40.17
C ASP A 257 17.47 12.88 -40.80
N VAL A 258 16.57 12.28 -40.06
CA VAL A 258 15.24 11.93 -40.56
C VAL A 258 14.39 13.19 -40.64
N SER A 259 13.81 13.46 -41.82
CA SER A 259 12.80 14.48 -42.00
C SER A 259 11.69 13.98 -42.94
N PRO A 260 10.45 14.50 -42.84
CA PRO A 260 9.30 14.05 -43.63
C PRO A 260 9.52 14.06 -45.15
N ASP A 261 10.30 15.02 -45.64
CA ASP A 261 10.50 15.27 -47.08
C ASP A 261 11.59 14.38 -47.70
N ILE A 262 12.28 13.58 -46.94
CA ILE A 262 13.35 12.72 -47.44
C ILE A 262 12.79 11.61 -48.33
N ASN A 263 13.24 11.55 -49.56
CA ASN A 263 13.00 10.42 -50.45
C ASN A 263 13.86 9.21 -50.07
N LEU A 264 13.26 8.09 -49.82
CA LEU A 264 13.93 6.82 -49.58
C LEU A 264 14.53 6.30 -50.88
N GLN A 265 15.76 5.82 -50.79
CA GLN A 265 16.48 5.22 -51.91
C GLN A 265 16.57 3.70 -51.75
N LYS A 266 16.71 3.02 -52.87
CA LYS A 266 16.97 1.57 -52.84
C LYS A 266 18.24 1.30 -52.04
N ASP A 267 18.20 0.26 -51.23
CA ASP A 267 19.26 -0.19 -50.31
C ASP A 267 19.50 0.72 -49.08
N ASP A 268 18.72 1.79 -48.90
CA ASP A 268 18.69 2.48 -47.60
C ASP A 268 18.34 1.50 -46.48
N VAL A 269 18.89 1.71 -45.29
CA VAL A 269 18.53 0.96 -44.09
C VAL A 269 17.78 1.89 -43.15
N VAL A 270 16.57 1.53 -42.82
CA VAL A 270 15.66 2.31 -41.94
C VAL A 270 15.33 1.58 -40.68
N LEU A 271 15.32 2.30 -39.55
CA LEU A 271 14.71 1.83 -38.29
C LEU A 271 13.27 2.33 -38.23
N VAL A 272 12.37 1.39 -38.18
CA VAL A 272 10.93 1.61 -38.11
C VAL A 272 10.47 1.28 -36.73
N VAL A 273 9.85 2.24 -36.01
CA VAL A 273 9.33 2.09 -34.67
C VAL A 273 7.82 2.25 -34.69
N GLY A 274 7.10 1.45 -33.93
CA GLY A 274 5.66 1.54 -33.86
C GLY A 274 4.99 0.33 -33.21
N ARG A 275 3.66 0.31 -33.27
CA ARG A 275 2.90 -0.86 -32.80
C ARG A 275 3.22 -2.07 -33.68
N ARG A 276 3.51 -3.21 -33.03
CA ARG A 276 3.87 -4.45 -33.74
C ARG A 276 2.92 -4.79 -34.89
N ALA A 277 1.59 -4.69 -34.65
CA ALA A 277 0.59 -4.98 -35.71
C ALA A 277 0.72 -4.04 -36.93
N SER A 278 0.95 -2.74 -36.67
CA SER A 278 1.12 -1.74 -37.72
C SER A 278 2.42 -1.94 -38.51
N ILE A 279 3.53 -2.27 -37.84
CA ILE A 279 4.81 -2.57 -38.53
C ILE A 279 4.65 -3.81 -39.41
N VAL A 280 4.01 -4.87 -38.92
CA VAL A 280 3.78 -6.08 -39.71
C VAL A 280 2.95 -5.79 -40.96
N SER A 281 1.94 -4.90 -40.85
CA SER A 281 1.07 -4.57 -42.00
C SER A 281 1.80 -3.82 -43.11
N ILE A 282 2.83 -3.00 -42.80
CA ILE A 282 3.57 -2.24 -43.80
C ILE A 282 4.91 -2.86 -44.19
N ALA A 283 5.35 -3.91 -43.53
CA ALA A 283 6.66 -4.53 -43.75
C ALA A 283 6.93 -4.85 -45.24
N ALA A 284 5.93 -5.42 -45.91
CA ALA A 284 6.03 -5.76 -47.34
C ALA A 284 6.16 -4.53 -48.26
N SER A 285 5.61 -3.38 -47.84
CA SER A 285 5.71 -2.11 -48.60
C SER A 285 7.07 -1.42 -48.43
N ILE A 286 7.82 -1.73 -47.36
CA ILE A 286 9.12 -1.14 -47.11
C ILE A 286 10.22 -1.92 -47.84
N GLY A 287 10.36 -3.20 -47.56
CA GLY A 287 11.41 -4.03 -48.10
C GLY A 287 11.70 -5.27 -47.26
N SER A 288 12.96 -5.71 -47.22
CA SER A 288 13.36 -6.90 -46.45
C SER A 288 13.80 -6.54 -45.03
N GLU A 289 13.28 -7.23 -44.04
CA GLU A 289 13.70 -7.09 -42.64
C GLU A 289 15.13 -7.59 -42.44
N LEU A 290 15.91 -6.85 -41.67
CA LEU A 290 17.26 -7.21 -41.24
C LEU A 290 17.23 -7.55 -39.73
N GLN A 291 17.97 -8.60 -39.34
CA GLN A 291 18.03 -8.99 -37.92
C GLN A 291 18.81 -7.99 -37.07
N SER A 292 19.84 -7.36 -37.63
CA SER A 292 20.62 -6.26 -37.02
C SER A 292 21.31 -5.41 -38.07
N SER A 293 21.60 -4.16 -37.74
CA SER A 293 22.48 -3.29 -38.50
C SER A 293 23.19 -2.36 -37.53
N GLN A 294 24.51 -2.30 -37.63
CA GLN A 294 25.36 -1.57 -36.70
C GLN A 294 24.96 -0.08 -36.64
N GLY A 295 24.73 0.39 -35.41
CA GLY A 295 24.36 1.77 -35.11
C GLY A 295 22.88 2.12 -35.32
N MET A 296 22.02 1.14 -35.67
CA MET A 296 20.58 1.34 -35.80
C MET A 296 19.82 1.13 -34.48
N GLU A 297 20.52 0.70 -33.43
CA GLU A 297 19.94 0.58 -32.10
C GLU A 297 19.55 1.95 -31.54
N MET A 298 18.38 2.06 -30.93
CA MET A 298 17.86 3.28 -30.36
C MET A 298 17.45 3.05 -28.91
N ILE A 299 17.83 3.98 -28.02
CA ILE A 299 17.41 3.96 -26.63
C ILE A 299 16.09 4.69 -26.54
N MET A 300 15.08 4.00 -26.04
CA MET A 300 13.75 4.52 -25.79
C MET A 300 13.49 4.50 -24.29
N ASP A 301 12.85 5.56 -23.80
CA ASP A 301 12.49 5.72 -22.39
C ASP A 301 10.98 5.73 -22.20
N THR A 302 10.54 5.42 -20.99
CA THR A 302 9.14 5.57 -20.57
C THR A 302 9.05 6.66 -19.51
N THR A 303 8.11 7.59 -19.69
CA THR A 303 7.92 8.71 -18.76
C THR A 303 6.43 8.90 -18.47
N ASP A 304 6.11 9.07 -17.19
CA ASP A 304 4.78 9.49 -16.75
C ASP A 304 4.69 11.01 -16.77
N VAL A 305 3.73 11.56 -17.51
CA VAL A 305 3.51 13.01 -17.67
C VAL A 305 2.16 13.39 -17.08
N ILE A 306 2.15 14.31 -16.11
CA ILE A 306 0.90 14.92 -15.62
C ILE A 306 0.45 15.97 -16.62
N LEU A 307 -0.75 15.82 -17.15
CA LEU A 307 -1.38 16.77 -18.05
C LEU A 307 -1.75 18.05 -17.29
N ARG A 308 -1.09 19.15 -17.64
CA ARG A 308 -1.34 20.49 -17.05
C ARG A 308 -1.86 21.49 -18.07
N ASN A 309 -1.49 21.34 -19.33
CA ASN A 309 -1.90 22.25 -20.37
C ASN A 309 -3.39 22.04 -20.70
N SER A 310 -4.19 23.09 -20.49
CA SER A 310 -5.63 23.08 -20.76
C SER A 310 -5.98 22.83 -22.24
N LYS A 311 -5.04 23.06 -23.16
CA LYS A 311 -5.21 22.79 -24.59
C LYS A 311 -5.56 21.34 -24.89
N TYR A 312 -5.07 20.41 -24.07
CA TYR A 312 -5.28 18.96 -24.20
C TYR A 312 -6.35 18.42 -23.25
N ALA A 313 -6.80 19.23 -22.29
CA ALA A 313 -7.82 18.85 -21.34
C ALA A 313 -9.24 18.89 -21.96
N ASN A 314 -10.09 17.96 -21.54
CA ASN A 314 -11.48 17.79 -22.04
C ASN A 314 -11.58 17.50 -23.54
N ARG A 315 -10.55 16.89 -24.12
CA ARG A 315 -10.50 16.41 -25.49
C ARG A 315 -10.29 14.91 -25.52
N THR A 316 -10.79 14.26 -26.56
CA THR A 316 -10.53 12.83 -26.75
C THR A 316 -9.09 12.60 -27.22
N LEU A 317 -8.54 11.42 -26.91
CA LEU A 317 -7.21 11.05 -27.35
C LEU A 317 -7.08 11.07 -28.89
N GLY A 318 -8.15 10.65 -29.60
CA GLY A 318 -8.23 10.70 -31.06
C GLY A 318 -8.20 12.13 -31.62
N ASP A 319 -8.94 13.07 -30.99
CA ASP A 319 -8.92 14.49 -31.37
C ASP A 319 -7.51 15.09 -31.15
N ILE A 320 -6.86 14.78 -30.03
CA ILE A 320 -5.50 15.22 -29.74
C ILE A 320 -4.52 14.66 -30.79
N LYS A 321 -4.59 13.38 -31.12
CA LYS A 321 -3.73 12.77 -32.15
C LYS A 321 -3.91 13.43 -33.52
N THR A 322 -5.14 13.78 -33.90
CA THR A 322 -5.45 14.38 -35.20
C THR A 322 -5.03 15.84 -35.28
N ASN A 323 -5.29 16.62 -34.22
CA ASN A 323 -5.12 18.08 -34.24
C ASN A 323 -3.77 18.56 -33.63
N THR A 324 -2.91 17.64 -33.17
CA THR A 324 -1.56 18.00 -32.71
C THR A 324 -0.61 18.00 -33.91
N PRO A 325 0.20 19.05 -34.07
CA PRO A 325 1.21 19.12 -35.15
C PRO A 325 2.17 17.91 -35.11
N ASP A 326 2.55 17.43 -36.30
CA ASP A 326 3.39 16.22 -36.43
C ASP A 326 4.69 16.32 -35.65
N TYR A 327 5.36 17.48 -35.67
CA TYR A 327 6.62 17.68 -34.96
C TYR A 327 6.48 17.52 -33.41
N LEU A 328 5.27 17.62 -32.85
CA LEU A 328 5.04 17.41 -31.42
C LEU A 328 4.67 15.97 -31.07
N LYS A 329 4.08 15.21 -31.99
CA LYS A 329 3.60 13.85 -31.74
C LYS A 329 4.53 12.77 -32.30
N HIS A 330 5.43 13.11 -33.25
CA HIS A 330 6.36 12.17 -33.87
C HIS A 330 7.26 11.51 -32.82
N GLY A 331 7.43 10.20 -32.90
CA GLY A 331 8.26 9.41 -31.97
C GLY A 331 7.67 9.23 -30.56
N ILE A 332 6.42 9.65 -30.32
CA ILE A 332 5.77 9.56 -28.99
C ILE A 332 4.60 8.59 -29.05
N TYR A 333 4.66 7.58 -28.18
CA TYR A 333 3.64 6.54 -28.07
C TYR A 333 2.99 6.56 -26.68
N VAL A 334 1.65 6.71 -26.63
CA VAL A 334 0.89 6.62 -25.38
C VAL A 334 0.68 5.15 -25.03
N LEU A 335 1.16 4.75 -23.86
CA LEU A 335 1.06 3.38 -23.36
C LEU A 335 -0.10 3.20 -22.38
N ALA A 336 -0.33 4.17 -21.49
CA ALA A 336 -1.38 4.10 -20.47
C ALA A 336 -1.86 5.51 -20.07
N ILE A 337 -3.08 5.57 -19.52
CA ILE A 337 -3.65 6.77 -18.93
C ILE A 337 -4.15 6.40 -17.54
N LYS A 338 -3.81 7.21 -16.53
CA LYS A 338 -4.27 7.05 -15.15
C LYS A 338 -4.95 8.34 -14.69
N ARG A 339 -6.12 8.20 -14.07
CA ARG A 339 -6.86 9.28 -13.42
C ARG A 339 -7.05 8.96 -11.96
N ASN A 340 -6.57 9.81 -11.05
CA ASN A 340 -6.59 9.55 -9.60
C ASN A 340 -6.02 8.16 -9.24
N SER A 341 -4.94 7.76 -9.91
CA SER A 341 -4.28 6.44 -9.78
C SER A 341 -5.09 5.25 -10.34
N GLU A 342 -6.28 5.46 -10.92
CA GLU A 342 -7.07 4.42 -11.58
C GLU A 342 -6.76 4.38 -13.08
N ALA A 343 -6.47 3.18 -13.61
CA ALA A 343 -6.21 3.01 -15.04
C ALA A 343 -7.47 3.34 -15.84
N GLN A 344 -7.29 4.12 -16.91
CA GLN A 344 -8.34 4.46 -17.87
C GLN A 344 -8.17 3.62 -19.14
N ARG A 345 -9.27 3.36 -19.84
CA ARG A 345 -9.21 2.66 -21.12
C ARG A 345 -8.38 3.46 -22.13
N LEU A 346 -7.44 2.82 -22.80
CA LEU A 346 -6.65 3.43 -23.88
C LEU A 346 -7.39 3.27 -25.21
N SER A 347 -8.23 4.24 -25.57
CA SER A 347 -8.96 4.29 -26.84
C SER A 347 -9.02 5.73 -27.35
N ASP A 348 -9.29 5.89 -28.64
CA ASP A 348 -9.38 7.22 -29.25
C ASP A 348 -10.54 8.05 -28.68
N ASP A 349 -11.58 7.42 -28.12
CA ASP A 349 -12.71 8.07 -27.46
C ASP A 349 -12.42 8.49 -26.02
N THR A 350 -11.27 8.13 -25.45
CA THR A 350 -10.93 8.45 -24.08
C THR A 350 -10.68 9.94 -23.93
N VAL A 351 -11.50 10.61 -23.09
CA VAL A 351 -11.38 12.04 -22.80
C VAL A 351 -10.30 12.23 -21.74
N LEU A 352 -9.27 13.04 -22.05
CA LEU A 352 -8.23 13.44 -21.10
C LEU A 352 -8.71 14.62 -20.25
N HIS A 353 -8.36 14.60 -18.96
CA HIS A 353 -8.66 15.70 -18.03
C HIS A 353 -7.36 16.28 -17.48
N GLN A 354 -7.43 17.52 -17.04
CA GLN A 354 -6.29 18.13 -16.36
C GLN A 354 -5.98 17.35 -15.07
N GLY A 355 -4.71 16.99 -14.88
CA GLY A 355 -4.26 16.14 -13.77
C GLY A 355 -4.19 14.65 -14.11
N ASP A 356 -4.68 14.22 -15.27
CA ASP A 356 -4.45 12.84 -15.73
C ASP A 356 -2.95 12.59 -15.91
N VAL A 357 -2.50 11.38 -15.58
CA VAL A 357 -1.15 10.92 -15.81
C VAL A 357 -1.13 10.07 -17.07
N VAL A 358 -0.39 10.52 -18.06
CA VAL A 358 -0.21 9.83 -19.33
C VAL A 358 1.17 9.20 -19.36
N THR A 359 1.22 7.86 -19.39
CA THR A 359 2.46 7.11 -19.58
C THR A 359 2.82 7.12 -21.08
N VAL A 360 3.97 7.68 -21.39
CA VAL A 360 4.45 7.85 -22.77
C VAL A 360 5.80 7.18 -22.97
N TYR A 361 6.01 6.67 -24.17
CA TYR A 361 7.21 5.99 -24.61
C TYR A 361 7.78 6.74 -25.82
N GLY A 362 9.08 6.98 -25.83
CA GLY A 362 9.76 7.72 -26.90
C GLY A 362 11.24 7.90 -26.61
N THR A 363 11.95 8.61 -27.49
CA THR A 363 13.32 9.01 -27.19
C THR A 363 13.32 10.09 -26.11
N LYS A 364 14.43 10.24 -25.40
CA LYS A 364 14.55 11.28 -24.37
C LYS A 364 14.25 12.68 -24.93
N SER A 365 14.71 13.00 -26.14
CA SER A 365 14.43 14.29 -26.79
C SER A 365 12.96 14.51 -27.08
N ASP A 366 12.25 13.47 -27.52
CA ASP A 366 10.82 13.54 -27.83
C ASP A 366 10.00 13.67 -26.56
N LEU A 367 10.36 12.91 -25.50
CA LEU A 367 9.74 12.99 -24.20
C LEU A 367 9.94 14.36 -23.54
N ASP A 368 11.15 14.93 -23.61
CA ASP A 368 11.43 16.29 -23.10
C ASP A 368 10.60 17.36 -23.84
N ARG A 369 10.40 17.20 -25.14
CA ARG A 369 9.56 18.08 -25.97
C ARG A 369 8.09 17.97 -25.54
N LEU A 370 7.57 16.74 -25.37
CA LEU A 370 6.22 16.50 -24.92
C LEU A 370 5.98 17.08 -23.52
N VAL A 371 6.90 16.84 -22.59
CA VAL A 371 6.81 17.33 -21.21
C VAL A 371 6.68 18.87 -21.18
N LYS A 372 7.46 19.58 -21.97
CA LYS A 372 7.38 21.05 -22.06
C LYS A 372 6.02 21.53 -22.57
N GLU A 373 5.41 20.81 -23.51
CA GLU A 373 4.14 21.20 -24.13
C GLU A 373 2.94 20.72 -23.31
N ALA A 374 2.92 19.47 -22.86
CA ALA A 374 1.74 18.87 -22.24
C ALA A 374 1.63 19.10 -20.73
N GLY A 375 2.76 19.19 -20.02
CA GLY A 375 2.69 19.35 -18.57
C GLY A 375 4.01 19.17 -17.84
N LYS A 376 4.05 18.26 -16.86
CA LYS A 376 5.24 18.00 -16.03
C LYS A 376 5.50 16.50 -15.94
N ALA A 377 6.75 16.10 -16.17
CA ALA A 377 7.17 14.73 -15.91
C ALA A 377 7.05 14.43 -14.43
N LEU A 378 6.53 13.27 -14.10
CA LEU A 378 6.62 12.74 -12.76
C LEU A 378 8.09 12.37 -12.48
N PRO A 379 8.61 12.70 -11.29
CA PRO A 379 9.94 12.26 -10.92
C PRO A 379 10.00 10.73 -10.94
N GLU A 380 11.15 10.20 -11.32
CA GLU A 380 11.40 8.75 -11.29
C GLU A 380 10.92 8.16 -9.97
N SER A 381 10.12 7.11 -10.05
CA SER A 381 9.42 6.51 -8.92
C SER A 381 10.33 5.85 -7.86
N LEU A 382 11.65 5.82 -8.08
CA LEU A 382 12.62 5.12 -7.23
C LEU A 382 13.13 5.93 -6.03
N LYS A 383 12.95 7.26 -6.01
CA LYS A 383 13.44 8.11 -4.92
C LYS A 383 12.31 8.54 -3.99
N THR A 384 12.57 8.41 -2.68
CA THR A 384 11.68 8.95 -1.64
C THR A 384 11.90 10.46 -1.47
N ASP A 385 10.83 11.23 -1.46
CA ASP A 385 10.85 12.67 -1.19
C ASP A 385 10.93 12.94 0.31
N TRP A 386 12.15 12.91 0.85
CA TRP A 386 12.38 13.13 2.29
C TRP A 386 12.05 14.54 2.78
N ILE A 387 12.01 15.55 1.90
CA ILE A 387 11.57 16.90 2.29
C ILE A 387 10.10 16.85 2.65
N PHE A 388 9.28 16.25 1.81
CA PHE A 388 7.85 16.12 2.03
C PHE A 388 7.54 15.21 3.23
N HIS A 389 8.15 14.03 3.30
CA HIS A 389 7.87 13.07 4.37
C HIS A 389 8.46 13.51 5.72
N GLY A 390 9.64 14.12 5.72
CA GLY A 390 10.24 14.70 6.93
C GLY A 390 9.37 15.81 7.51
N ALA A 391 8.85 16.72 6.66
CA ALA A 391 7.88 17.73 7.08
C ALA A 391 6.60 17.10 7.64
N GLY A 392 6.08 16.04 6.98
CA GLY A 392 4.92 15.30 7.46
C GLY A 392 5.14 14.68 8.84
N LEU A 393 6.28 14.05 9.06
CA LEU A 393 6.64 13.49 10.36
C LEU A 393 6.72 14.57 11.45
N VAL A 394 7.39 15.71 11.17
CA VAL A 394 7.47 16.84 12.12
C VAL A 394 6.06 17.35 12.46
N VAL A 395 5.21 17.59 11.47
CA VAL A 395 3.82 18.01 11.69
C VAL A 395 3.07 17.00 12.56
N GLY A 396 3.23 15.70 12.27
CA GLY A 396 2.61 14.64 13.06
C GLY A 396 3.07 14.62 14.51
N LEU A 397 4.36 14.69 14.75
CA LEU A 397 4.91 14.72 16.11
C LEU A 397 4.43 15.96 16.89
N VAL A 398 4.35 17.13 16.23
CA VAL A 398 3.80 18.36 16.84
C VAL A 398 2.32 18.19 17.18
N ILE A 399 1.50 17.60 16.27
CA ILE A 399 0.09 17.28 16.56
C ILE A 399 -0.02 16.35 17.78
N GLY A 400 0.88 15.37 17.90
CA GLY A 400 0.93 14.45 19.02
C GLY A 400 1.24 15.08 20.38
N LEU A 401 1.76 16.32 20.42
CA LEU A 401 2.00 17.06 21.67
C LEU A 401 0.70 17.62 22.27
N PHE A 402 -0.35 17.80 21.49
CA PHE A 402 -1.62 18.33 21.99
C PHE A 402 -2.31 17.32 22.90
N VAL A 403 -2.72 17.80 24.07
CA VAL A 403 -3.47 17.03 25.08
C VAL A 403 -4.84 17.66 25.25
N ILE A 404 -5.87 16.89 25.03
CA ILE A 404 -7.26 17.28 25.31
C ILE A 404 -7.66 16.61 26.61
N ARG A 405 -8.09 17.38 27.62
CA ARG A 405 -8.60 16.83 28.88
C ARG A 405 -10.11 16.70 28.83
N ILE A 406 -10.60 15.48 29.08
CA ILE A 406 -12.04 15.21 29.28
C ILE A 406 -12.20 14.76 30.72
N GLY A 407 -12.67 15.68 31.58
CA GLY A 407 -12.62 15.49 33.03
C GLY A 407 -11.17 15.37 33.51
N ASP A 408 -10.88 14.37 34.33
CA ASP A 408 -9.54 14.12 34.85
C ASP A 408 -8.67 13.25 33.93
N VAL A 409 -9.20 12.79 32.81
CA VAL A 409 -8.48 11.92 31.86
C VAL A 409 -7.79 12.76 30.79
N PRO A 410 -6.44 12.79 30.75
CA PRO A 410 -5.73 13.44 29.66
C PRO A 410 -5.80 12.54 28.41
N LEU A 411 -6.64 12.88 27.46
CA LEU A 411 -6.65 12.26 26.14
C LEU A 411 -5.60 12.94 25.26
N THR A 412 -4.61 12.18 24.87
CA THR A 412 -3.57 12.63 23.94
C THR A 412 -3.53 11.70 22.74
N LEU A 413 -3.32 12.28 21.58
CA LEU A 413 -3.02 11.48 20.39
C LEU A 413 -1.64 10.82 20.47
N GLY A 414 -0.73 11.40 21.29
CA GLY A 414 0.64 10.96 21.37
C GLY A 414 1.40 11.09 20.05
N ALA A 415 2.68 10.77 20.07
CA ALA A 415 3.50 10.79 18.85
C ALA A 415 2.93 9.88 17.75
N GLY A 416 2.41 8.73 18.14
CA GLY A 416 1.82 7.77 17.20
C GLY A 416 0.53 8.25 16.53
N GLY A 417 -0.44 8.73 17.31
CA GLY A 417 -1.69 9.24 16.76
C GLY A 417 -1.49 10.47 15.88
N GLY A 418 -0.60 11.38 16.30
CA GLY A 418 -0.24 12.55 15.51
C GLY A 418 0.44 12.18 14.20
N ALA A 419 1.40 11.24 14.21
CA ALA A 419 2.08 10.77 13.00
C ALA A 419 1.10 10.04 12.05
N LEU A 420 0.12 9.28 12.58
CA LEU A 420 -0.93 8.67 11.77
C LEU A 420 -1.76 9.73 11.04
N LEU A 421 -2.27 10.73 11.77
CA LEU A 421 -3.12 11.77 11.18
C LEU A 421 -2.37 12.61 10.15
N SER A 422 -1.12 12.95 10.43
CA SER A 422 -0.26 13.62 9.46
C SER A 422 0.03 12.73 8.25
N GLY A 423 0.32 11.45 8.45
CA GLY A 423 0.48 10.49 7.36
C GLY A 423 -0.75 10.46 6.44
N LEU A 424 -1.95 10.36 7.01
CA LEU A 424 -3.22 10.40 6.26
C LEU A 424 -3.34 11.68 5.41
N LEU A 425 -3.07 12.84 6.03
CA LEU A 425 -3.15 14.13 5.35
C LEU A 425 -2.14 14.23 4.20
N PHE A 426 -0.89 13.88 4.47
CA PHE A 426 0.19 13.94 3.47
C PHE A 426 -0.01 12.92 2.35
N GLY A 427 -0.53 11.73 2.64
CA GLY A 427 -0.94 10.75 1.63
C GLY A 427 -2.05 11.28 0.72
N TRP A 428 -3.05 11.93 1.31
CA TRP A 428 -4.12 12.58 0.55
C TRP A 428 -3.62 13.77 -0.29
N LEU A 429 -2.75 14.63 0.27
CA LEU A 429 -2.12 15.72 -0.48
C LEU A 429 -1.31 15.18 -1.68
N ARG A 430 -0.57 14.08 -1.47
CA ARG A 430 0.16 13.38 -2.54
C ARG A 430 -0.77 12.88 -3.63
N SER A 431 -1.92 12.31 -3.29
CA SER A 431 -2.88 11.82 -4.30
C SER A 431 -3.45 12.94 -5.17
N ARG A 432 -3.54 14.17 -4.64
CA ARG A 432 -3.97 15.36 -5.39
C ARG A 432 -2.84 16.03 -6.18
N ASN A 433 -1.62 15.96 -5.67
CA ASN A 433 -0.46 16.57 -6.32
C ASN A 433 0.70 15.55 -6.39
N GLN A 434 0.69 14.73 -7.44
CA GLN A 434 1.64 13.64 -7.62
C GLN A 434 3.09 14.08 -7.91
N VAL A 435 3.35 15.38 -8.01
CA VAL A 435 4.70 15.93 -8.25
C VAL A 435 5.59 15.85 -7.01
N HIS A 436 5.00 15.94 -5.81
CA HIS A 436 5.70 15.94 -4.52
C HIS A 436 5.27 14.75 -3.67
N GLY A 437 6.10 14.37 -2.72
CA GLY A 437 5.78 13.32 -1.78
C GLY A 437 5.86 11.91 -2.37
N ASN A 438 6.75 11.69 -3.34
CA ASN A 438 6.96 10.34 -3.85
C ASN A 438 7.51 9.43 -2.73
N MET A 439 6.86 8.30 -2.52
CA MET A 439 7.32 7.20 -1.67
C MET A 439 7.11 5.90 -2.45
N PRO A 440 8.19 5.30 -2.96
CA PRO A 440 8.10 3.99 -3.61
C PRO A 440 7.46 2.95 -2.71
N LEU A 441 6.69 2.02 -3.27
CA LEU A 441 6.01 0.98 -2.50
C LEU A 441 6.99 0.18 -1.63
N ALA A 442 8.17 -0.15 -2.17
CA ALA A 442 9.23 -0.83 -1.43
C ALA A 442 9.74 -0.02 -0.23
N ALA A 443 9.85 1.31 -0.37
CA ALA A 443 10.26 2.19 0.72
C ALA A 443 9.16 2.28 1.80
N SER A 444 7.90 2.40 1.41
CA SER A 444 6.76 2.38 2.36
C SER A 444 6.72 1.05 3.11
N GLN A 445 6.88 -0.08 2.43
CA GLN A 445 6.89 -1.40 3.04
C GLN A 445 8.07 -1.56 4.02
N LEU A 446 9.28 -1.12 3.62
CA LEU A 446 10.45 -1.14 4.50
C LEU A 446 10.22 -0.34 5.80
N LEU A 447 9.63 0.86 5.70
CA LEU A 447 9.32 1.68 6.87
C LEU A 447 8.28 1.01 7.77
N LYS A 448 7.29 0.33 7.20
CA LYS A 448 6.29 -0.43 7.98
C LYS A 448 6.91 -1.64 8.66
N ASP A 449 7.66 -2.44 7.95
CA ASP A 449 8.23 -3.70 8.48
C ASP A 449 9.30 -3.41 9.53
N LEU A 450 10.31 -2.59 9.19
CA LEU A 450 11.40 -2.22 10.09
C LEU A 450 10.88 -1.41 11.28
N GLY A 451 10.00 -0.45 11.02
CA GLY A 451 9.43 0.42 12.04
C GLY A 451 8.63 -0.38 13.07
N LEU A 452 7.70 -1.23 12.62
CA LEU A 452 6.87 -2.02 13.54
C LEU A 452 7.66 -3.12 14.24
N ALA A 453 8.38 -3.96 13.50
CA ALA A 453 9.11 -5.08 14.09
C ALA A 453 10.25 -4.59 15.00
N GLY A 454 10.96 -3.53 14.61
CA GLY A 454 11.99 -2.91 15.42
C GLY A 454 11.43 -2.26 16.70
N PHE A 455 10.30 -1.54 16.60
CA PHE A 455 9.60 -1.00 17.76
C PHE A 455 9.18 -2.11 18.74
N VAL A 456 8.55 -3.15 18.24
CA VAL A 456 8.07 -4.28 19.07
C VAL A 456 9.24 -5.06 19.68
N ALA A 457 10.34 -5.26 18.93
CA ALA A 457 11.55 -5.88 19.45
C ALA A 457 12.21 -5.00 20.55
N ALA A 458 12.26 -3.68 20.37
CA ALA A 458 12.76 -2.77 21.39
C ALA A 458 11.95 -2.84 22.69
N VAL A 459 10.61 -2.92 22.58
CA VAL A 459 9.72 -3.16 23.74
C VAL A 459 10.02 -4.51 24.38
N GLY A 460 10.16 -5.59 23.59
CA GLY A 460 10.47 -6.93 24.08
C GLY A 460 11.81 -7.01 24.82
N LEU A 461 12.86 -6.34 24.31
CA LEU A 461 14.17 -6.26 24.94
C LEU A 461 14.14 -5.51 26.28
N GLN A 462 13.32 -4.45 26.38
CA GLN A 462 13.18 -3.69 27.63
C GLN A 462 12.42 -4.43 28.73
N SER A 463 11.49 -5.30 28.35
CA SER A 463 10.43 -5.73 29.26
C SER A 463 10.26 -7.26 29.35
N GLY A 464 11.18 -8.02 28.75
CA GLY A 464 10.98 -9.45 28.56
C GLY A 464 10.94 -10.28 29.84
N LEU A 465 11.67 -9.88 30.92
CA LEU A 465 11.58 -10.58 32.20
C LEU A 465 10.17 -10.52 32.78
N GLN A 466 9.56 -9.33 32.80
CA GLN A 466 8.18 -9.15 33.24
C GLN A 466 7.20 -9.93 32.33
N ALA A 467 7.49 -9.96 31.01
CA ALA A 467 6.73 -10.73 30.04
C ALA A 467 6.67 -12.20 30.39
N ILE A 468 7.81 -12.82 30.67
CA ILE A 468 7.88 -14.24 31.02
C ILE A 468 7.10 -14.54 32.30
N GLN A 469 7.17 -13.68 33.30
CA GLN A 469 6.41 -13.83 34.54
C GLN A 469 4.88 -13.77 34.28
N THR A 470 4.42 -12.75 33.56
CA THR A 470 2.99 -12.58 33.25
C THR A 470 2.44 -13.76 32.45
N ILE A 471 3.21 -14.29 31.48
CA ILE A 471 2.80 -15.47 30.70
C ILE A 471 2.69 -16.71 31.59
N LYS A 472 3.60 -16.91 32.53
CA LYS A 472 3.55 -18.04 33.47
C LYS A 472 2.34 -17.97 34.40
N GLU A 473 2.01 -16.77 34.87
CA GLU A 473 0.92 -16.57 35.86
C GLU A 473 -0.48 -16.56 35.20
N SER A 474 -0.61 -15.99 34.00
CA SER A 474 -1.91 -15.66 33.41
C SER A 474 -2.07 -16.05 31.93
N GLY A 475 -1.11 -16.74 31.32
CA GLY A 475 -1.07 -16.96 29.86
C GLY A 475 -2.32 -17.66 29.29
N LEU A 476 -2.86 -18.68 30.00
CA LEU A 476 -4.05 -19.40 29.53
C LEU A 476 -5.31 -18.53 29.64
N SER A 477 -5.47 -17.78 30.72
CA SER A 477 -6.61 -16.88 30.90
C SER A 477 -6.56 -15.72 29.88
N LEU A 478 -5.39 -15.15 29.64
CA LEU A 478 -5.21 -14.12 28.61
C LEU A 478 -5.55 -14.64 27.23
N PHE A 479 -5.17 -15.87 26.89
CA PHE A 479 -5.55 -16.50 25.63
C PHE A 479 -7.07 -16.64 25.51
N MET A 480 -7.75 -17.13 26.53
CA MET A 480 -9.23 -17.28 26.54
C MET A 480 -9.94 -15.92 26.43
N ILE A 481 -9.45 -14.90 27.12
CA ILE A 481 -9.97 -13.53 27.00
C ILE A 481 -9.73 -13.02 25.57
N GLY A 482 -8.58 -13.31 24.97
CA GLY A 482 -8.27 -13.00 23.57
C GLY A 482 -9.27 -13.60 22.58
N VAL A 483 -9.73 -14.83 22.83
CA VAL A 483 -10.81 -15.46 22.06
C VAL A 483 -12.08 -14.61 22.10
N VAL A 484 -12.48 -14.17 23.30
CA VAL A 484 -13.68 -13.33 23.50
C VAL A 484 -13.51 -11.97 22.80
N VAL A 485 -12.39 -11.30 23.01
CA VAL A 485 -12.07 -9.99 22.39
C VAL A 485 -12.02 -10.07 20.87
N THR A 486 -11.66 -11.23 20.31
CA THR A 486 -11.66 -11.47 18.87
C THR A 486 -13.06 -11.75 18.33
N LEU A 487 -13.78 -12.70 18.93
CA LEU A 487 -15.03 -13.22 18.37
C LEU A 487 -16.22 -12.30 18.62
N VAL A 488 -16.35 -11.72 19.81
CA VAL A 488 -17.53 -10.92 20.16
C VAL A 488 -17.70 -9.70 19.24
N PRO A 489 -16.69 -8.81 19.06
CA PRO A 489 -16.84 -7.68 18.16
C PRO A 489 -17.10 -8.11 16.71
N LEU A 490 -16.44 -9.19 16.28
CA LEU A 490 -16.53 -9.66 14.89
C LEU A 490 -17.92 -10.27 14.60
N ILE A 491 -18.45 -11.09 15.50
CA ILE A 491 -19.79 -11.70 15.36
C ILE A 491 -20.86 -10.62 15.46
N LEU A 492 -20.77 -9.68 16.41
CA LEU A 492 -21.72 -8.57 16.50
C LEU A 492 -21.68 -7.70 15.23
N SER A 493 -20.50 -7.43 14.70
CA SER A 493 -20.35 -6.67 13.45
C SER A 493 -20.88 -7.44 12.24
N MET A 494 -20.76 -8.77 12.22
CA MET A 494 -21.38 -9.62 11.20
C MET A 494 -22.92 -9.49 11.23
N PHE A 495 -23.54 -9.56 12.41
CA PHE A 495 -24.99 -9.34 12.55
C PHE A 495 -25.40 -7.93 12.16
N PHE A 496 -24.64 -6.91 12.60
CA PHE A 496 -24.90 -5.51 12.27
C PHE A 496 -24.80 -5.28 10.75
N ALA A 497 -23.77 -5.79 10.10
CA ALA A 497 -23.60 -5.70 8.65
C ALA A 497 -24.79 -6.35 7.91
N ARG A 498 -25.22 -7.56 8.33
CA ARG A 498 -26.30 -8.27 7.65
C ARG A 498 -27.67 -7.63 7.84
N TYR A 499 -28.05 -7.32 9.09
CA TYR A 499 -29.42 -6.94 9.43
C TYR A 499 -29.65 -5.42 9.44
N VAL A 500 -28.66 -4.63 9.87
CA VAL A 500 -28.79 -3.17 9.96
C VAL A 500 -28.29 -2.51 8.66
N LEU A 501 -27.07 -2.84 8.23
CA LEU A 501 -26.50 -2.27 7.00
C LEU A 501 -26.99 -2.95 5.72
N ARG A 502 -27.66 -4.12 5.87
CA ARG A 502 -28.27 -4.87 4.76
C ARG A 502 -27.28 -5.21 3.65
N TYR A 503 -26.15 -5.82 4.01
CA TYR A 503 -25.26 -6.43 3.03
C TYR A 503 -25.91 -7.72 2.51
N ASP A 504 -26.11 -7.81 1.20
CA ASP A 504 -26.72 -8.96 0.54
C ASP A 504 -25.71 -9.85 -0.18
N ASN A 505 -24.53 -9.33 -0.51
CA ASN A 505 -23.45 -10.05 -1.16
C ASN A 505 -22.41 -10.49 -0.12
N VAL A 506 -22.14 -11.81 -0.03
CA VAL A 506 -21.23 -12.36 0.97
C VAL A 506 -19.77 -12.01 0.69
N ALA A 507 -19.36 -11.87 -0.57
CA ALA A 507 -17.97 -11.51 -0.93
C ALA A 507 -17.68 -10.05 -0.55
N VAL A 508 -18.60 -9.13 -0.82
CA VAL A 508 -18.52 -7.71 -0.43
C VAL A 508 -18.49 -7.58 1.09
N MET A 509 -19.39 -8.28 1.79
CA MET A 509 -19.47 -8.25 3.26
C MET A 509 -18.22 -8.85 3.92
N ALA A 510 -17.67 -9.94 3.37
CA ALA A 510 -16.43 -10.55 3.86
C ALA A 510 -15.23 -9.60 3.72
N GLY A 511 -15.13 -8.91 2.58
CA GLY A 511 -14.13 -7.85 2.39
C GLY A 511 -14.27 -6.73 3.41
N ALA A 512 -15.48 -6.20 3.60
CA ALA A 512 -15.75 -5.12 4.56
C ALA A 512 -15.45 -5.54 6.02
N LEU A 513 -15.84 -6.75 6.44
CA LEU A 513 -15.59 -7.25 7.80
C LEU A 513 -14.09 -7.48 8.06
N THR A 514 -13.36 -8.05 7.11
CA THR A 514 -11.92 -8.27 7.27
C THR A 514 -11.16 -6.95 7.32
N GLY A 515 -11.56 -5.95 6.52
CA GLY A 515 -10.98 -4.61 6.54
C GLY A 515 -11.28 -3.86 7.84
N SER A 516 -12.51 -3.92 8.38
CA SER A 516 -12.92 -3.19 9.58
C SER A 516 -12.13 -3.53 10.84
N ARG A 517 -11.34 -4.61 10.80
CA ARG A 517 -10.43 -5.03 11.88
C ARG A 517 -8.97 -5.19 11.42
N SER A 518 -8.62 -4.69 10.25
CA SER A 518 -7.28 -4.80 9.64
C SER A 518 -6.71 -6.23 9.52
N ALA A 519 -7.59 -7.24 9.31
CA ALA A 519 -7.22 -8.66 9.28
C ALA A 519 -6.75 -9.12 7.89
N ASN A 520 -5.53 -8.73 7.48
CA ASN A 520 -4.94 -9.09 6.19
C ASN A 520 -4.91 -10.61 5.89
N PRO A 521 -4.55 -11.50 6.85
CA PRO A 521 -4.56 -12.94 6.57
C PRO A 521 -5.97 -13.48 6.26
N ALA A 522 -7.00 -12.95 6.93
CA ALA A 522 -8.38 -13.33 6.65
C ALA A 522 -8.85 -12.80 5.29
N PHE A 523 -8.44 -11.59 4.92
CA PHE A 523 -8.72 -11.02 3.60
C PHE A 523 -8.09 -11.84 2.47
N GLY A 524 -6.82 -12.29 2.62
CA GLY A 524 -6.20 -13.23 1.68
C GLY A 524 -7.05 -14.48 1.48
N GLY A 525 -7.54 -15.09 2.55
CA GLY A 525 -8.44 -16.25 2.47
C GLY A 525 -9.80 -15.95 1.82
N VAL A 526 -10.30 -14.72 1.96
CA VAL A 526 -11.52 -14.27 1.24
C VAL A 526 -11.25 -14.13 -0.25
N LEU A 527 -10.11 -13.53 -0.66
CA LEU A 527 -9.73 -13.39 -2.06
C LEU A 527 -9.53 -14.75 -2.74
N ASP A 528 -8.85 -15.69 -2.06
CA ASP A 528 -8.66 -17.06 -2.56
C ASP A 528 -10.00 -17.74 -2.86
N LYS A 529 -10.99 -17.57 -1.96
CA LYS A 529 -12.33 -18.13 -2.17
C LYS A 529 -13.16 -17.37 -3.20
N ALA A 530 -13.00 -16.06 -3.31
CA ALA A 530 -13.71 -15.24 -4.29
C ALA A 530 -13.27 -15.53 -5.73
N GLY A 531 -11.97 -15.78 -5.93
CA GLY A 531 -11.36 -15.98 -7.24
C GLY A 531 -11.32 -14.71 -8.09
N ASN A 532 -11.68 -13.55 -7.53
CA ASN A 532 -11.64 -12.24 -8.19
C ASN A 532 -11.44 -11.10 -7.18
N SER A 533 -11.37 -9.85 -7.68
CA SER A 533 -11.07 -8.66 -6.88
C SER A 533 -12.26 -7.99 -6.18
N ILE A 534 -13.47 -8.51 -6.31
CA ILE A 534 -14.68 -7.91 -5.74
C ILE A 534 -14.57 -7.56 -4.24
N PRO A 535 -13.99 -8.43 -3.36
CA PRO A 535 -13.84 -8.08 -1.94
C PRO A 535 -12.86 -6.95 -1.66
N THR A 536 -12.02 -6.55 -2.64
CA THR A 536 -10.90 -5.61 -2.42
C THR A 536 -11.38 -4.20 -2.14
N VAL A 537 -12.39 -3.71 -2.84
CA VAL A 537 -12.88 -2.33 -2.66
C VAL A 537 -13.47 -2.11 -1.26
N PRO A 538 -14.45 -2.91 -0.78
CA PRO A 538 -14.98 -2.74 0.56
C PRO A 538 -13.93 -3.02 1.66
N PHE A 539 -12.99 -3.95 1.43
CA PHE A 539 -11.84 -4.14 2.32
C PHE A 539 -11.00 -2.88 2.43
N ALA A 540 -10.57 -2.29 1.31
CA ALA A 540 -9.68 -1.14 1.31
C ALA A 540 -10.31 0.09 2.02
N ILE A 541 -11.62 0.30 1.85
CA ILE A 541 -12.35 1.37 2.52
C ILE A 541 -12.37 1.14 4.04
N THR A 542 -12.85 -0.02 4.49
CA THR A 542 -12.95 -0.33 5.92
C THR A 542 -11.59 -0.47 6.58
N TYR A 543 -10.56 -0.95 5.86
CA TYR A 543 -9.18 -1.04 6.33
C TYR A 543 -8.58 0.34 6.63
N ALA A 544 -8.77 1.31 5.72
CA ALA A 544 -8.31 2.67 5.93
C ALA A 544 -8.98 3.32 7.15
N LEU A 545 -10.29 3.11 7.32
CA LEU A 545 -11.05 3.59 8.48
C LEU A 545 -10.62 2.89 9.78
N ALA A 546 -10.41 1.57 9.73
CA ALA A 546 -9.96 0.77 10.88
C ALA A 546 -8.58 1.22 11.37
N ASN A 547 -7.64 1.54 10.47
CA ASN A 547 -6.33 2.05 10.84
C ASN A 547 -6.42 3.33 11.69
N VAL A 548 -7.45 4.15 11.48
CA VAL A 548 -7.70 5.35 12.29
C VAL A 548 -8.42 4.98 13.59
N PHE A 549 -9.60 4.39 13.48
CA PHE A 549 -10.49 4.17 14.64
C PHE A 549 -9.90 3.21 15.67
N LEU A 550 -9.31 2.10 15.21
CA LEU A 550 -8.71 1.12 16.12
C LEU A 550 -7.40 1.65 16.74
N THR A 551 -6.62 2.43 16.01
CA THR A 551 -5.40 3.03 16.58
C THR A 551 -5.72 3.99 17.73
N LEU A 552 -6.82 4.72 17.64
CA LEU A 552 -7.28 5.62 18.70
C LEU A 552 -7.79 4.85 19.96
N LEU A 553 -8.06 3.56 19.85
CA LEU A 553 -8.46 2.75 21.03
C LEU A 553 -7.33 2.65 22.06
N GLY A 554 -6.05 2.72 21.67
CA GLY A 554 -4.94 2.63 22.60
C GLY A 554 -5.06 3.62 23.77
N PRO A 555 -5.04 4.94 23.52
CA PRO A 555 -5.22 5.96 24.56
C PRO A 555 -6.55 5.84 25.29
N LEU A 556 -7.64 5.49 24.59
CA LEU A 556 -8.96 5.35 25.19
C LEU A 556 -9.00 4.20 26.21
N ILE A 557 -8.42 3.04 25.88
CA ILE A 557 -8.35 1.91 26.81
C ILE A 557 -7.49 2.27 28.03
N VAL A 558 -6.32 2.89 27.81
CA VAL A 558 -5.44 3.32 28.91
C VAL A 558 -6.12 4.33 29.84
N GLY A 559 -6.97 5.21 29.30
CA GLY A 559 -7.72 6.18 30.07
C GLY A 559 -8.91 5.59 30.84
N LEU A 560 -9.57 4.55 30.31
CA LEU A 560 -10.85 4.03 30.79
C LEU A 560 -10.75 2.70 31.59
N ALA A 561 -9.67 1.92 31.37
CA ALA A 561 -9.41 0.66 32.06
C ALA A 561 -8.86 0.84 33.48
#